data_20871106162fa6ce5d30e3d311bc6127
#
_entry.id   20871106162fa6ce5d30e3d311bc6127
#
_cell.length_a   1.000
_cell.length_b   1.000
_cell.length_c   1.000
_cell.angle_alpha   90.00
_cell.angle_beta   90.00
_cell.angle_gamma   90.00
#
_symmetry.space_group_name_H-M   'P 1'
#
loop_
_entity.id
_entity.type
_entity.pdbx_description
1 polymer ?
#
loop_
_entity_poly.entity_id
_entity_poly.type
_entity_poly.pdbx_seq_one_letter_code
_entity_poly.pdbx_strand_id
1 'polypeptide(L)'
;MKFLVLWHLEVQRIGPQMMAAVMDQFEYGKKLEAQGKLECRYHVVGSHGGAWIYNVSSNEELDRLLAMAPVFNFSTYQVLPLAEMTDPNSARVK
;
A
#
# COMPACT_ATOMS: atom_id res chain seq x y z
N MET A 1 -0.30 11.67 -6.54
CA MET A 1 -0.34 10.41 -7.32
C MET A 1 -0.89 9.30 -6.44
N LYS A 2 -1.80 8.53 -6.99
CA LYS A 2 -2.44 7.45 -6.24
C LYS A 2 -1.97 6.10 -6.74
N PHE A 3 -1.78 5.18 -5.82
CA PHE A 3 -1.38 3.81 -6.13
C PHE A 3 -2.17 2.85 -5.26
N LEU A 4 -2.69 1.80 -5.90
CA LEU A 4 -3.18 0.64 -5.18
C LEU A 4 -2.01 -0.31 -4.99
N VAL A 5 -1.70 -0.60 -3.73
CA VAL A 5 -0.63 -1.53 -3.39
C VAL A 5 -1.25 -2.76 -2.75
N LEU A 6 -1.12 -3.89 -3.43
CA LEU A 6 -1.49 -5.19 -2.89
C LEU A 6 -0.24 -5.79 -2.27
N TRP A 7 -0.27 -6.07 -0.98
CA TRP A 7 0.86 -6.70 -0.33
C TRP A 7 0.43 -8.04 0.27
N HIS A 8 1.35 -8.97 0.26
CA HIS A 8 1.05 -10.35 0.60
C HIS A 8 2.22 -10.94 1.38
N LEU A 9 1.91 -11.48 2.56
CA LEU A 9 2.93 -12.09 3.42
C LEU A 9 3.37 -13.44 2.85
N GLU A 10 4.66 -13.70 2.91
CA GLU A 10 5.22 -14.98 2.51
C GLU A 10 5.04 -15.99 3.63
N VAL A 11 4.09 -16.91 3.47
CA VAL A 11 3.66 -17.84 4.52
C VAL A 11 4.82 -18.67 5.05
N GLN A 12 5.78 -19.03 4.20
CA GLN A 12 6.94 -19.81 4.61
C GLN A 12 7.87 -19.07 5.58
N ARG A 13 7.66 -17.77 5.77
CA ARG A 13 8.44 -16.94 6.70
C ARG A 13 7.72 -16.69 8.01
N ILE A 14 6.61 -17.39 8.26
CA ILE A 14 5.84 -17.23 9.50
C ILE A 14 6.72 -17.57 10.69
N GLY A 15 6.74 -16.68 11.66
CA GLY A 15 7.49 -16.83 12.89
C GLY A 15 7.37 -15.58 13.76
N PRO A 16 8.04 -15.54 14.91
CA PRO A 16 7.92 -14.40 15.83
C PRO A 16 8.30 -13.05 15.19
N GLN A 17 9.31 -13.04 14.32
CA GLN A 17 9.76 -11.80 13.67
C GLN A 17 8.71 -11.27 12.72
N MET A 18 8.07 -12.14 11.92
CA MET A 18 6.99 -11.73 11.04
C MET A 18 5.79 -11.22 11.83
N MET A 19 5.44 -11.90 12.91
CA MET A 19 4.31 -11.49 13.75
C MET A 19 4.54 -10.10 14.34
N ALA A 20 5.76 -9.83 14.82
CA ALA A 20 6.12 -8.50 15.30
C ALA A 20 6.01 -7.45 14.20
N ALA A 21 6.49 -7.78 13.00
CA ALA A 21 6.41 -6.88 11.85
C ALA A 21 4.96 -6.57 11.47
N VAL A 22 4.07 -7.56 11.53
CA VAL A 22 2.65 -7.36 11.24
C VAL A 22 2.01 -6.40 12.24
N MET A 23 2.34 -6.53 13.51
CA MET A 23 1.85 -5.60 14.53
C MET A 23 2.35 -4.18 14.26
N ASP A 24 3.63 -4.04 13.94
CA ASP A 24 4.21 -2.74 13.61
C ASP A 24 3.62 -2.16 12.33
N GLN A 25 3.28 -3.00 11.35
CA GLN A 25 2.66 -2.56 10.11
C GLN A 25 1.31 -1.87 10.37
N PHE A 26 0.55 -2.36 11.32
CA PHE A 26 -0.72 -1.74 11.69
C PHE A 26 -0.51 -0.29 12.15
N GLU A 27 0.48 -0.08 13.02
CA GLU A 27 0.81 1.27 13.50
C GLU A 27 1.41 2.14 12.40
N TYR A 28 2.22 1.55 11.53
CA TYR A 28 2.80 2.23 10.38
C TYR A 28 1.69 2.79 9.48
N GLY A 29 0.68 1.98 9.20
CA GLY A 29 -0.46 2.43 8.39
C GLY A 29 -1.21 3.57 9.02
N LYS A 30 -1.45 3.52 10.34
CA LYS A 30 -2.10 4.62 11.05
C LYS A 30 -1.31 5.93 10.94
N LYS A 31 0.00 5.84 11.05
CA LYS A 31 0.88 6.98 10.92
C LYS A 31 0.79 7.60 9.53
N LEU A 32 0.81 6.76 8.49
CA LEU A 32 0.71 7.24 7.11
C LEU A 32 -0.65 7.87 6.83
N GLU A 33 -1.72 7.32 7.39
CA GLU A 33 -3.06 7.92 7.28
C GLU A 33 -3.09 9.30 7.91
N ALA A 34 -2.51 9.44 9.09
CA ALA A 34 -2.43 10.74 9.77
C ALA A 34 -1.63 11.77 8.98
N GLN A 35 -0.66 11.33 8.19
CA GLN A 35 0.17 12.20 7.34
C GLN A 35 -0.47 12.48 5.98
N GLY A 36 -1.63 11.90 5.68
CA GLY A 36 -2.29 12.06 4.39
C GLY A 36 -1.65 11.27 3.25
N LYS A 37 -0.73 10.36 3.56
CA LYS A 37 -0.02 9.57 2.55
C LYS A 37 -0.70 8.25 2.24
N LEU A 38 -1.68 7.87 3.03
CA LEU A 38 -2.46 6.67 2.86
C LEU A 38 -3.94 7.03 2.96
N GLU A 39 -4.73 6.70 1.93
CA GLU A 39 -6.14 7.06 1.90
C GLU A 39 -6.99 6.03 2.62
N CYS A 40 -6.72 4.75 2.39
CA CYS A 40 -7.48 3.68 3.02
C CYS A 40 -6.68 2.39 3.03
N ARG A 41 -7.11 1.48 3.89
CA ARG A 41 -6.49 0.18 4.09
C ARG A 41 -7.57 -0.87 4.17
N TYR A 42 -7.37 -1.97 3.45
CA TYR A 42 -8.28 -3.10 3.49
C TYR A 42 -7.51 -4.41 3.63
N HIS A 43 -8.12 -5.36 4.30
CA HIS A 43 -7.71 -6.75 4.22
C HIS A 43 -8.21 -7.33 2.91
N VAL A 44 -7.41 -8.16 2.27
CA VAL A 44 -7.90 -8.95 1.14
C VAL A 44 -8.45 -10.25 1.70
N VAL A 45 -9.75 -10.45 1.50
CA VAL A 45 -10.45 -11.61 2.07
C VAL A 45 -9.80 -12.91 1.60
N GLY A 46 -9.50 -13.78 2.55
CA GLY A 46 -8.91 -15.09 2.25
C GLY A 46 -7.41 -15.07 2.00
N SER A 47 -6.73 -13.94 2.23
CA SER A 47 -5.30 -13.84 2.02
C SER A 47 -4.58 -13.37 3.28
N HIS A 48 -3.26 -13.46 3.28
CA HIS A 48 -2.40 -12.95 4.34
C HIS A 48 -1.80 -11.60 3.93
N GLY A 49 -2.65 -10.66 3.59
CA GLY A 49 -2.16 -9.37 3.11
C GLY A 49 -3.25 -8.33 3.06
N GLY A 50 -2.94 -7.24 2.41
CA GLY A 50 -3.83 -6.10 2.34
C GLY A 50 -3.82 -5.41 1.00
N ALA A 51 -4.81 -4.54 0.83
CA ALA A 51 -4.94 -3.63 -0.30
C ALA A 51 -4.95 -2.22 0.28
N TRP A 52 -3.87 -1.48 0.08
CA TRP A 52 -3.70 -0.14 0.61
C TRP A 52 -3.63 0.85 -0.53
N ILE A 53 -4.34 1.97 -0.40
CA ILE A 53 -4.27 3.03 -1.40
C ILE A 53 -3.42 4.17 -0.86
N TYR A 54 -2.29 4.40 -1.51
CA TYR A 54 -1.34 5.45 -1.18
C TYR A 54 -1.62 6.71 -2.00
N ASN A 55 -1.40 7.85 -1.39
CA ASN A 55 -1.44 9.15 -2.06
C ASN A 55 -0.10 9.84 -1.80
N VAL A 56 0.74 9.86 -2.82
CA VAL A 56 2.13 10.31 -2.70
C VAL A 56 2.44 11.31 -3.81
N SER A 57 3.56 12.01 -3.66
CA SER A 57 3.96 13.05 -4.62
C SER A 57 4.79 12.52 -5.78
N SER A 58 5.36 11.32 -5.64
CA SER A 58 6.26 10.75 -6.66
C SER A 58 6.37 9.25 -6.50
N ASN A 59 6.88 8.59 -7.54
CA ASN A 59 7.21 7.17 -7.48
C ASN A 59 8.27 6.90 -6.43
N GLU A 60 9.24 7.81 -6.31
CA GLU A 60 10.33 7.68 -5.37
C GLU A 60 9.82 7.74 -3.92
N GLU A 61 8.83 8.56 -3.65
CA GLU A 61 8.21 8.59 -2.33
C GLU A 61 7.54 7.27 -2.01
N LEU A 62 6.76 6.72 -2.95
CA LEU A 62 6.12 5.43 -2.74
C LEU A 62 7.15 4.34 -2.50
N ASP A 63 8.19 4.28 -3.32
CA ASP A 63 9.25 3.29 -3.17
C ASP A 63 9.85 3.33 -1.77
N ARG A 64 10.11 4.53 -1.28
CA ARG A 64 10.67 4.75 0.05
C ARG A 64 9.72 4.29 1.15
N LEU A 65 8.43 4.61 1.03
CA LEU A 65 7.43 4.21 2.01
C LEU A 65 7.25 2.70 2.06
N LEU A 66 7.31 2.02 0.93
CA LEU A 66 7.24 0.56 0.89
C LEU A 66 8.50 -0.07 1.48
N ALA A 67 9.67 0.48 1.16
CA ALA A 67 10.93 -0.04 1.69
C ALA A 67 11.04 0.13 3.20
N MET A 68 10.42 1.16 3.76
CA MET A 68 10.42 1.43 5.19
C MET A 68 9.33 0.68 5.94
N ALA A 69 8.41 0.03 5.24
CA ALA A 69 7.31 -0.68 5.88
C ALA A 69 7.85 -1.88 6.68
N PRO A 70 7.33 -2.09 7.91
CA PRO A 70 7.80 -3.19 8.75
C PRO A 70 7.74 -4.56 8.10
N VAL A 71 6.73 -4.80 7.24
CA VAL A 71 6.56 -6.09 6.58
C VAL A 71 7.32 -6.22 5.27
N PHE A 72 8.14 -5.23 4.90
CA PHE A 72 8.80 -5.22 3.59
C PHE A 72 9.58 -6.51 3.32
N ASN A 73 10.36 -6.98 4.29
CA ASN A 73 11.19 -8.16 4.14
C ASN A 73 10.40 -9.49 4.18
N PHE A 74 9.13 -9.42 4.52
CA PHE A 74 8.26 -10.59 4.66
C PHE A 74 7.15 -10.65 3.62
N SER A 75 7.13 -9.70 2.70
CA SER A 75 6.01 -9.51 1.78
C SER A 75 6.47 -9.41 0.34
N THR A 76 5.56 -9.77 -0.55
CA THR A 76 5.65 -9.38 -1.96
C THR A 76 4.64 -8.28 -2.21
N TYR A 77 4.93 -7.41 -3.17
CA TYR A 77 4.09 -6.28 -3.52
C TYR A 77 3.69 -6.31 -4.97
N GLN A 78 2.43 -5.91 -5.23
CA GLN A 78 1.97 -5.55 -6.56
C GLN A 78 1.51 -4.11 -6.51
N VAL A 79 2.09 -3.25 -7.33
CA VAL A 79 1.82 -1.82 -7.34
C VAL A 79 1.09 -1.46 -8.62
N LEU A 80 -0.08 -0.84 -8.47
CA LEU A 80 -0.93 -0.45 -9.58
C LEU A 80 -1.15 1.06 -9.52
N PRO A 81 -0.60 1.82 -10.47
CA PRO A 81 -0.88 3.26 -10.50
C PRO A 81 -2.34 3.51 -10.87
N LEU A 82 -2.95 4.47 -10.21
CA LEU A 82 -4.34 4.83 -10.41
C LEU A 82 -4.44 6.23 -11.00
N ALA A 83 -5.39 6.41 -11.89
CA ALA A 83 -5.70 7.72 -12.46
C ALA A 83 -7.16 8.04 -12.22
N GLU A 84 -7.47 9.33 -12.10
CA GLU A 84 -8.85 9.76 -12.05
C GLU A 84 -9.55 9.38 -13.36
N MET A 85 -10.81 8.95 -13.25
CA MET A 85 -11.60 8.70 -14.44
C MET A 85 -11.93 10.02 -15.10
N THR A 86 -11.64 10.13 -16.39
CA THR A 86 -11.92 11.33 -17.16
C THR A 86 -13.32 11.25 -17.76
N ASP A 87 -14.08 12.34 -17.62
CA ASP A 87 -15.36 12.46 -18.32
C ASP A 87 -15.09 12.46 -19.83
N PRO A 88 -15.69 11.53 -20.60
CA PRO A 88 -15.48 11.49 -22.05
C PRO A 88 -15.81 12.81 -22.76
N ASN A 89 -16.81 13.52 -22.26
CA ASN A 89 -17.18 14.82 -22.85
C ASN A 89 -16.08 15.87 -22.61
N SER A 90 -15.50 15.89 -21.44
CA SER A 90 -14.38 16.79 -21.14
C SER A 90 -13.16 16.47 -22.00
N ALA A 91 -12.91 15.21 -22.27
CA ALA A 91 -11.78 14.81 -23.12
C ALA A 91 -11.97 15.27 -24.57
N ARG A 92 -13.19 15.37 -25.03
CA ARG A 92 -13.51 15.82 -26.41
C ARG A 92 -13.26 17.30 -26.61
N VAL A 93 -13.33 18.07 -25.56
CA VAL A 93 -13.23 19.55 -25.64
C VAL A 93 -11.79 19.99 -25.87
N LYS A 94 -10.86 19.13 -25.63
CA LYS A 94 -9.45 19.48 -25.75
C LYS A 94 -8.94 19.46 -27.18
#